data_8d985b77f76a34dce0268a626f325058
#
_entry.id   8d985b77f76a34dce0268a626f325058
#
_cell.length_a   1.000
_cell.length_b   1.000
_cell.length_c   1.000
_cell.angle_alpha   90.00
_cell.angle_beta   90.00
_cell.angle_gamma   90.00
#
_symmetry.space_group_name_H-M   'P 1'
#
loop_
_entity.id
_entity.type
_entity.pdbx_description
1 polymer ?
#
loop_
_entity_poly.entity_id
_entity_poly.type
_entity_poly.pdbx_seq_one_letter_code
_entity_poly.pdbx_strand_id
1 'polypeptide(L)'
;MKPGCTLFFLLCSALTVTTTAHAQTPDTATTAPYLLAGAPTFDLSISQFREDFNSQNPSLPLNEFRAIDSSPDKANLTRAASKINENLYASTALERGTLKIKSIQITWLPIQGPEQKAAKAKAQAYMAAVICTLTPLMTKTQSQKKLQSLLTAGKNKRYYTETEGALRYVVADNGEKGLTFAVEPIKLALSESLEGLNK
;
A
#
# COMPACT_ATOMS: atom_id res chain seq x y z
N MET A 1 -41.29 -17.62 -79.39
CA MET A 1 -42.12 -18.10 -78.24
C MET A 1 -41.47 -17.66 -76.94
N LYS A 2 -42.19 -16.89 -76.13
CA LYS A 2 -41.76 -16.39 -74.86
C LYS A 2 -41.76 -17.45 -73.76
N PRO A 3 -40.90 -17.38 -72.79
CA PRO A 3 -41.32 -17.43 -71.39
C PRO A 3 -40.64 -16.38 -70.51
N GLY A 4 -41.26 -15.87 -69.68
CA GLY A 4 -41.63 -15.93 -68.31
C GLY A 4 -40.52 -15.47 -67.35
N CYS A 5 -40.63 -14.18 -66.97
CA CYS A 5 -39.77 -13.53 -66.00
C CYS A 5 -40.32 -13.85 -64.62
N THR A 6 -39.54 -14.55 -63.77
CA THR A 6 -39.87 -14.76 -62.37
C THR A 6 -38.98 -13.85 -61.52
N LEU A 7 -39.59 -12.87 -60.88
CA LEU A 7 -38.99 -11.87 -60.02
C LEU A 7 -38.83 -12.50 -58.64
N PHE A 8 -37.58 -12.70 -58.18
CA PHE A 8 -37.27 -13.16 -56.83
C PHE A 8 -36.99 -11.94 -55.97
N PHE A 9 -37.91 -11.64 -55.07
CA PHE A 9 -37.74 -10.62 -54.06
C PHE A 9 -36.84 -11.20 -52.94
N LEU A 10 -35.58 -10.68 -52.82
CA LEU A 10 -34.71 -10.98 -51.71
C LEU A 10 -35.00 -9.98 -50.58
N LEU A 11 -35.64 -10.48 -49.53
CA LEU A 11 -35.88 -9.71 -48.29
C LEU A 11 -34.61 -9.68 -47.46
N CYS A 12 -33.89 -8.55 -47.51
CA CYS A 12 -32.70 -8.34 -46.73
C CYS A 12 -33.13 -7.89 -45.32
N SER A 13 -33.17 -8.82 -44.36
CA SER A 13 -33.38 -8.52 -42.93
C SER A 13 -32.09 -7.98 -42.35
N ALA A 14 -32.01 -6.68 -42.12
CA ALA A 14 -30.90 -6.04 -41.40
C ALA A 14 -31.00 -6.36 -39.88
N LEU A 15 -30.15 -7.26 -39.41
CA LEU A 15 -29.95 -7.43 -37.98
C LEU A 15 -29.13 -6.22 -37.45
N THR A 16 -29.80 -5.31 -36.77
CA THR A 16 -29.12 -4.29 -35.97
C THR A 16 -28.58 -4.91 -34.68
N VAL A 17 -27.29 -5.19 -34.64
CA VAL A 17 -26.60 -5.57 -33.40
C VAL A 17 -26.42 -4.30 -32.56
N THR A 18 -27.25 -4.14 -31.56
CA THR A 18 -27.08 -3.12 -30.54
C THR A 18 -25.92 -3.54 -29.63
N THR A 19 -24.73 -3.00 -29.85
CA THR A 19 -23.63 -3.09 -28.91
C THR A 19 -23.96 -2.23 -27.69
N THR A 20 -24.36 -2.88 -26.60
CA THR A 20 -24.42 -2.23 -25.30
C THR A 20 -22.98 -1.91 -24.86
N ALA A 21 -22.56 -0.66 -25.03
CA ALA A 21 -21.36 -0.15 -24.39
C ALA A 21 -21.57 -0.22 -22.87
N HIS A 22 -20.92 -1.17 -22.21
CA HIS A 22 -20.78 -1.13 -20.77
C HIS A 22 -19.87 0.07 -20.46
N ALA A 23 -20.49 1.15 -19.97
CA ALA A 23 -19.75 2.21 -19.32
C ALA A 23 -19.03 1.59 -18.11
N GLN A 24 -17.71 1.42 -18.23
CA GLN A 24 -16.88 1.14 -17.08
C GLN A 24 -17.04 2.35 -16.15
N THR A 25 -17.70 2.14 -15.02
CA THR A 25 -17.65 3.10 -13.91
C THR A 25 -16.18 3.38 -13.63
N PRO A 26 -15.75 4.66 -13.61
CA PRO A 26 -14.39 4.98 -13.25
C PRO A 26 -14.15 4.38 -11.87
N ASP A 27 -13.09 3.55 -11.78
CA ASP A 27 -12.59 2.98 -10.53
C ASP A 27 -12.32 4.19 -9.62
N THR A 28 -13.23 4.45 -8.70
CA THR A 28 -13.07 5.52 -7.71
C THR A 28 -11.85 5.10 -6.91
N ALA A 29 -10.71 5.72 -7.20
CA ALA A 29 -9.47 5.50 -6.49
C ALA A 29 -9.75 5.74 -5.01
N THR A 30 -9.94 4.66 -4.27
CA THR A 30 -10.25 4.72 -2.84
C THR A 30 -9.09 5.42 -2.17
N THR A 31 -9.34 6.63 -1.66
CA THR A 31 -8.33 7.42 -0.95
C THR A 31 -7.76 6.57 0.18
N ALA A 32 -6.44 6.43 0.22
CA ALA A 32 -5.79 5.65 1.27
C ALA A 32 -6.18 6.23 2.65
N PRO A 33 -6.58 5.39 3.61
CA PRO A 33 -7.17 5.86 4.87
C PRO A 33 -6.27 6.82 5.66
N TYR A 34 -4.95 6.68 5.60
CA TYR A 34 -4.01 7.60 6.25
C TYR A 34 -4.02 9.01 5.65
N LEU A 35 -4.58 9.20 4.45
CA LEU A 35 -4.73 10.52 3.82
C LEU A 35 -5.95 11.28 4.31
N LEU A 36 -6.88 10.62 5.00
CA LEU A 36 -8.09 11.27 5.49
C LEU A 36 -7.76 12.28 6.58
N ALA A 37 -8.54 13.37 6.62
CA ALA A 37 -8.49 14.32 7.73
C ALA A 37 -8.81 13.59 9.04
N GLY A 38 -8.01 13.82 10.10
CA GLY A 38 -8.18 13.14 11.39
C GLY A 38 -7.76 11.66 11.42
N ALA A 39 -7.13 11.15 10.36
CA ALA A 39 -6.50 9.83 10.40
C ALA A 39 -5.47 9.77 11.55
N PRO A 40 -5.44 8.67 12.33
CA PRO A 40 -4.56 8.57 13.49
C PRO A 40 -3.09 8.60 13.09
N THR A 41 -2.25 8.93 14.07
CA THR A 41 -0.79 8.85 13.98
C THR A 41 -0.28 7.85 15.00
N PHE A 42 0.90 7.27 14.74
CA PHE A 42 1.68 6.69 15.82
C PHE A 42 2.09 7.79 16.80
N ASP A 43 2.18 7.48 18.09
CA ASP A 43 2.75 8.40 19.07
C ASP A 43 4.28 8.37 19.00
N LEU A 44 4.78 8.62 17.79
CA LEU A 44 6.18 8.46 17.42
C LEU A 44 6.49 9.37 16.23
N SER A 45 7.49 10.23 16.35
CA SER A 45 8.00 10.99 15.22
C SER A 45 8.87 10.12 14.32
N ILE A 46 9.09 10.56 13.08
CA ILE A 46 9.94 9.81 12.14
C ILE A 46 11.40 9.73 12.61
N SER A 47 11.90 10.73 13.31
CA SER A 47 13.25 10.72 13.87
C SER A 47 13.40 9.68 14.98
N GLN A 48 12.46 9.66 15.93
CA GLN A 48 12.41 8.64 16.98
C GLN A 48 12.28 7.22 16.41
N PHE A 49 11.36 7.03 15.46
CA PHE A 49 11.24 5.73 14.79
C PHE A 49 12.56 5.26 14.17
N ARG A 50 13.25 6.14 13.45
CA ARG A 50 14.53 5.81 12.80
C ARG A 50 15.62 5.46 13.84
N GLU A 51 15.71 6.19 14.94
CA GLU A 51 16.64 5.91 16.03
C GLU A 51 16.37 4.56 16.67
N ASP A 52 15.11 4.28 17.01
CA ASP A 52 14.69 3.00 17.60
C ASP A 52 14.92 1.84 16.62
N PHE A 53 14.54 2.02 15.37
CA PHE A 53 14.74 1.02 14.31
C PHE A 53 16.22 0.68 14.14
N ASN A 54 17.08 1.69 14.02
CA ASN A 54 18.52 1.49 13.79
C ASN A 54 19.21 0.87 15.01
N SER A 55 18.81 1.26 16.22
CA SER A 55 19.36 0.68 17.47
C SER A 55 19.01 -0.81 17.59
N GLN A 56 17.78 -1.19 17.24
CA GLN A 56 17.31 -2.58 17.29
C GLN A 56 17.81 -3.43 16.13
N ASN A 57 18.19 -2.82 15.00
CA ASN A 57 18.54 -3.49 13.75
C ASN A 57 19.83 -2.90 13.14
N PRO A 58 21.00 -3.01 13.80
CA PRO A 58 22.24 -2.37 13.34
C PRO A 58 22.73 -2.87 11.97
N SER A 59 22.32 -4.08 11.55
CA SER A 59 22.63 -4.64 10.21
C SER A 59 21.66 -4.17 9.11
N LEU A 60 20.60 -3.44 9.47
CA LEU A 60 19.55 -2.97 8.55
C LEU A 60 19.32 -1.46 8.75
N PRO A 61 20.34 -0.59 8.64
CA PRO A 61 20.18 0.82 8.94
C PRO A 61 19.24 1.52 7.96
N LEU A 62 18.39 2.40 8.50
CA LEU A 62 17.64 3.39 7.73
C LEU A 62 18.44 4.69 7.68
N ASN A 63 18.63 5.22 6.48
CA ASN A 63 19.20 6.55 6.27
C ASN A 63 18.20 7.64 6.72
N GLU A 64 18.64 8.88 6.68
CA GLU A 64 17.77 10.02 6.96
C GLU A 64 16.58 10.06 5.99
N PHE A 65 15.39 10.34 6.53
CA PHE A 65 14.20 10.56 5.72
C PHE A 65 14.21 12.00 5.19
N ARG A 66 14.13 12.13 3.87
CA ARG A 66 14.07 13.41 3.16
C ARG A 66 12.70 13.62 2.57
N ALA A 67 12.20 14.84 2.67
CA ALA A 67 10.94 15.21 2.03
C ALA A 67 11.04 14.96 0.51
N ILE A 68 10.05 14.28 -0.04
CA ILE A 68 10.00 13.89 -1.47
C ILE A 68 8.94 14.65 -2.26
N ASP A 69 8.06 15.37 -1.58
CA ASP A 69 7.02 16.15 -2.23
C ASP A 69 6.76 17.44 -1.48
N SER A 70 6.77 18.53 -2.23
CA SER A 70 6.42 19.87 -1.80
C SER A 70 5.09 20.31 -2.39
N SER A 71 4.38 19.43 -3.07
CA SER A 71 3.05 19.74 -3.60
C SER A 71 2.15 20.21 -2.46
N PRO A 72 1.42 21.33 -2.63
CA PRO A 72 0.46 21.77 -1.62
C PRO A 72 -0.75 20.84 -1.65
N ASP A 73 -0.53 19.57 -1.30
CA ASP A 73 -1.59 18.60 -1.15
C ASP A 73 -2.61 19.15 -0.15
N LYS A 74 -3.88 19.05 -0.51
CA LYS A 74 -5.00 19.42 0.33
C LYS A 74 -5.05 18.62 1.64
N ALA A 75 -4.32 17.50 1.70
CA ALA A 75 -4.07 16.73 2.92
C ALA A 75 -2.95 17.41 3.72
N ASN A 76 -3.17 17.65 5.00
CA ASN A 76 -2.18 18.24 5.92
C ASN A 76 -1.04 17.25 6.22
N LEU A 77 -0.29 16.87 5.18
CA LEU A 77 0.73 15.83 5.18
C LEU A 77 2.09 16.34 4.70
N THR A 78 3.13 15.70 5.20
CA THR A 78 4.49 15.71 4.63
C THR A 78 4.84 14.29 4.22
N ARG A 79 5.32 14.11 2.99
CA ARG A 79 5.86 12.82 2.54
C ARG A 79 7.36 12.85 2.59
N ALA A 80 7.96 11.77 3.08
CA ALA A 80 9.41 11.64 3.15
C ALA A 80 9.83 10.21 2.80
N ALA A 81 11.06 10.07 2.32
CA ALA A 81 11.65 8.78 2.00
C ALA A 81 13.11 8.68 2.43
N SER A 82 13.51 7.46 2.73
CA SER A 82 14.87 7.03 2.98
C SER A 82 15.25 5.97 1.96
N LYS A 83 16.26 6.26 1.12
CA LYS A 83 16.79 5.29 0.17
C LYS A 83 17.71 4.33 0.90
N ILE A 84 17.41 3.04 0.84
CA ILE A 84 18.23 1.96 1.42
C ILE A 84 19.24 1.48 0.38
N ASN A 85 18.77 1.22 -0.85
CA ASN A 85 19.59 0.96 -2.02
C ASN A 85 18.80 1.27 -3.30
N GLU A 86 19.30 0.91 -4.47
CA GLU A 86 18.68 1.22 -5.77
C GLU A 86 17.27 0.60 -5.93
N ASN A 87 16.99 -0.49 -5.21
CA ASN A 87 15.76 -1.27 -5.36
C ASN A 87 14.92 -1.35 -4.08
N LEU A 88 15.34 -0.66 -3.02
CA LEU A 88 14.69 -0.75 -1.71
C LEU A 88 14.61 0.63 -1.05
N TYR A 89 13.41 1.01 -0.67
CA TYR A 89 13.10 2.32 -0.10
C TYR A 89 12.21 2.16 1.13
N ALA A 90 12.45 2.98 2.13
CA ALA A 90 11.47 3.28 3.16
C ALA A 90 10.79 4.62 2.83
N SER A 91 9.48 4.69 2.95
CA SER A 91 8.73 5.94 2.78
C SER A 91 7.68 6.11 3.87
N THR A 92 7.26 7.34 4.10
CA THR A 92 6.34 7.66 5.18
C THR A 92 5.43 8.83 4.80
N ALA A 93 4.20 8.79 5.31
CA ALA A 93 3.33 9.93 5.40
C ALA A 93 3.33 10.43 6.84
N LEU A 94 3.62 11.71 7.01
CA LEU A 94 3.76 12.37 8.30
C LEU A 94 2.68 13.43 8.48
N GLU A 95 2.19 13.59 9.69
CA GLU A 95 1.35 14.72 10.04
C GLU A 95 2.17 16.01 9.99
N ARG A 96 1.67 17.02 9.28
CA ARG A 96 2.35 18.30 9.16
C ARG A 96 2.38 19.01 10.52
N GLY A 97 3.55 19.53 10.88
CA GLY A 97 3.79 20.22 12.13
C GLY A 97 4.33 19.32 13.24
N THR A 98 3.77 18.14 13.48
CA THR A 98 4.22 17.22 14.51
C THR A 98 5.26 16.21 14.02
N LEU A 99 5.30 15.96 12.71
CA LEU A 99 6.09 14.89 12.07
C LEU A 99 5.80 13.48 12.62
N LYS A 100 4.64 13.30 13.28
CA LYS A 100 4.17 11.99 13.71
C LYS A 100 3.77 11.14 12.49
N ILE A 101 4.04 9.85 12.58
CA ILE A 101 3.88 8.92 11.46
C ILE A 101 2.40 8.53 11.29
N LYS A 102 1.86 8.73 10.10
CA LYS A 102 0.53 8.24 9.65
C LYS A 102 0.62 6.92 8.90
N SER A 103 1.74 6.67 8.24
CA SER A 103 2.03 5.42 7.53
C SER A 103 3.53 5.29 7.37
N ILE A 104 4.06 4.10 7.58
CA ILE A 104 5.44 3.74 7.25
C ILE A 104 5.43 2.57 6.26
N GLN A 105 6.22 2.66 5.20
CA GLN A 105 6.20 1.73 4.09
C GLN A 105 7.61 1.29 3.72
N ILE A 106 7.74 0.03 3.32
CA ILE A 106 8.93 -0.51 2.66
C ILE A 106 8.51 -0.94 1.27
N THR A 107 9.17 -0.39 0.25
CA THR A 107 8.94 -0.74 -1.16
C THR A 107 10.19 -1.39 -1.73
N TRP A 108 10.03 -2.58 -2.28
CA TRP A 108 11.04 -3.32 -2.99
C TRP A 108 10.68 -3.43 -4.47
N LEU A 109 11.63 -3.04 -5.32
CA LEU A 109 11.54 -3.20 -6.78
C LEU A 109 12.34 -4.46 -7.15
N PRO A 110 11.69 -5.50 -7.73
CA PRO A 110 12.37 -6.72 -8.11
C PRO A 110 13.50 -6.47 -9.11
N ILE A 111 14.61 -7.14 -8.90
CA ILE A 111 15.74 -7.18 -9.84
C ILE A 111 15.78 -8.55 -10.52
N GLN A 112 16.30 -8.59 -11.72
CA GLN A 112 16.55 -9.86 -12.43
C GLN A 112 17.96 -10.36 -12.11
N GLY A 113 18.15 -11.68 -12.18
CA GLY A 113 19.47 -12.30 -12.04
C GLY A 113 19.70 -13.00 -10.70
N PRO A 114 20.95 -13.44 -10.47
CA PRO A 114 21.29 -14.33 -9.35
C PRO A 114 21.08 -13.68 -7.98
N GLU A 115 21.14 -12.37 -7.89
CA GLU A 115 20.98 -11.63 -6.63
C GLU A 115 19.50 -11.40 -6.21
N GLN A 116 18.55 -11.72 -7.07
CA GLN A 116 17.11 -11.49 -6.82
C GLN A 116 16.65 -12.09 -5.48
N LYS A 117 17.06 -13.32 -5.19
CA LYS A 117 16.68 -14.01 -3.95
C LYS A 117 17.24 -13.29 -2.71
N ALA A 118 18.48 -12.86 -2.76
CA ALA A 118 19.13 -12.15 -1.65
C ALA A 118 18.50 -10.76 -1.46
N ALA A 119 18.23 -10.03 -2.54
CA ALA A 119 17.57 -8.73 -2.51
C ALA A 119 16.16 -8.83 -1.91
N LYS A 120 15.38 -9.85 -2.30
CA LYS A 120 14.05 -10.12 -1.74
C LYS A 120 14.12 -10.43 -0.24
N ALA A 121 15.06 -11.28 0.18
CA ALA A 121 15.26 -11.62 1.57
C ALA A 121 15.62 -10.39 2.40
N LYS A 122 16.48 -9.51 1.88
CA LYS A 122 16.84 -8.24 2.51
C LYS A 122 15.61 -7.34 2.66
N ALA A 123 14.79 -7.19 1.63
CA ALA A 123 13.56 -6.40 1.68
C ALA A 123 12.60 -6.94 2.76
N GLN A 124 12.40 -8.24 2.82
CA GLN A 124 11.58 -8.90 3.84
C GLN A 124 12.14 -8.70 5.26
N ALA A 125 13.46 -8.68 5.41
CA ALA A 125 14.08 -8.38 6.70
C ALA A 125 13.75 -6.96 7.19
N TYR A 126 13.80 -5.95 6.31
CA TYR A 126 13.36 -4.59 6.64
C TYR A 126 11.87 -4.52 6.98
N MET A 127 11.02 -5.20 6.22
CA MET A 127 9.56 -5.24 6.47
C MET A 127 9.25 -5.85 7.85
N ALA A 128 9.91 -6.97 8.19
CA ALA A 128 9.75 -7.60 9.51
C ALA A 128 10.28 -6.72 10.65
N ALA A 129 11.39 -6.01 10.40
CA ALA A 129 11.96 -5.09 11.39
C ALA A 129 11.02 -3.89 11.66
N VAL A 130 10.31 -3.37 10.64
CA VAL A 130 9.27 -2.35 10.83
C VAL A 130 8.16 -2.87 11.74
N ILE A 131 7.67 -4.10 11.53
CA ILE A 131 6.67 -4.70 12.43
C ILE A 131 7.22 -4.74 13.86
N CYS A 132 8.43 -5.27 14.06
CA CYS A 132 9.04 -5.43 15.38
C CYS A 132 9.20 -4.08 16.11
N THR A 133 9.65 -3.04 15.39
CA THR A 133 9.84 -1.71 15.98
C THR A 133 8.52 -1.06 16.40
N LEU A 134 7.44 -1.27 15.61
CA LEU A 134 6.12 -0.71 15.91
C LEU A 134 5.29 -1.56 16.89
N THR A 135 5.73 -2.78 17.20
CA THR A 135 5.08 -3.69 18.13
C THR A 135 6.10 -4.19 19.18
N PRO A 136 6.43 -3.39 20.18
CA PRO A 136 7.52 -3.72 21.13
C PRO A 136 7.38 -5.04 21.89
N LEU A 137 6.16 -5.55 22.02
CA LEU A 137 5.88 -6.85 22.66
C LEU A 137 6.10 -8.05 21.72
N MET A 138 6.33 -7.80 20.44
CA MET A 138 6.53 -8.86 19.44
C MET A 138 8.02 -9.14 19.25
N THR A 139 8.42 -10.40 19.37
CA THR A 139 9.80 -10.80 19.09
C THR A 139 10.12 -10.73 17.58
N LYS A 140 11.40 -10.68 17.24
CA LYS A 140 11.86 -10.73 15.83
C LYS A 140 11.31 -11.95 15.08
N THR A 141 11.29 -13.12 15.73
CA THR A 141 10.74 -14.34 15.13
C THR A 141 9.23 -14.24 14.88
N GLN A 142 8.49 -13.66 15.81
CA GLN A 142 7.05 -13.43 15.65
C GLN A 142 6.77 -12.42 14.53
N SER A 143 7.54 -11.33 14.44
CA SER A 143 7.43 -10.34 13.35
C SER A 143 7.71 -10.96 11.98
N GLN A 144 8.71 -11.84 11.88
CA GLN A 144 9.00 -12.57 10.64
C GLN A 144 7.86 -13.51 10.24
N LYS A 145 7.29 -14.26 11.20
CA LYS A 145 6.13 -15.14 10.95
C LYS A 145 4.90 -14.33 10.52
N LYS A 146 4.65 -13.21 11.21
CA LYS A 146 3.56 -12.28 10.85
C LYS A 146 3.73 -11.76 9.43
N LEU A 147 4.90 -11.25 9.09
CA LEU A 147 5.19 -10.79 7.73
C LEU A 147 4.96 -11.90 6.70
N GLN A 148 5.45 -13.10 6.96
CA GLN A 148 5.29 -14.23 6.03
C GLN A 148 3.82 -14.57 5.79
N SER A 149 2.99 -14.55 6.83
CA SER A 149 1.53 -14.73 6.72
C SER A 149 0.91 -13.64 5.84
N LEU A 150 1.24 -12.36 6.09
CA LEU A 150 0.73 -11.22 5.34
C LEU A 150 1.14 -11.27 3.86
N LEU A 151 2.39 -11.58 3.57
CA LEU A 151 2.89 -11.72 2.20
C LEU A 151 2.26 -12.90 1.46
N THR A 152 1.98 -13.99 2.17
CA THR A 152 1.28 -15.14 1.58
C THR A 152 -0.16 -14.79 1.26
N ALA A 153 -0.87 -14.14 2.17
CA ALA A 153 -2.26 -13.72 1.97
C ALA A 153 -2.40 -12.62 0.92
N GLY A 154 -1.41 -11.72 0.82
CA GLY A 154 -1.35 -10.63 -0.15
C GLY A 154 -0.73 -10.97 -1.50
N LYS A 155 -0.24 -12.21 -1.69
CA LYS A 155 0.43 -12.62 -2.93
C LYS A 155 -0.41 -12.35 -4.17
N ASN A 156 0.17 -11.70 -5.16
CA ASN A 156 -0.47 -11.30 -6.42
C ASN A 156 -1.73 -10.42 -6.23
N LYS A 157 -1.89 -9.80 -5.07
CA LYS A 157 -2.97 -8.85 -4.83
C LYS A 157 -2.44 -7.43 -4.93
N ARG A 158 -3.08 -6.64 -5.77
CA ARG A 158 -2.77 -5.21 -5.90
C ARG A 158 -2.94 -4.47 -4.58
N TYR A 159 -3.83 -4.96 -3.73
CA TYR A 159 -4.11 -4.40 -2.42
C TYR A 159 -4.70 -5.47 -1.49
N TYR A 160 -4.01 -5.75 -0.40
CA TYR A 160 -4.47 -6.63 0.67
C TYR A 160 -4.25 -5.92 2.01
N THR A 161 -5.22 -6.01 2.88
CA THR A 161 -5.12 -5.44 4.24
C THR A 161 -5.51 -6.45 5.29
N GLU A 162 -4.84 -6.36 6.43
CA GLU A 162 -5.17 -7.09 7.65
C GLU A 162 -5.03 -6.16 8.84
N THR A 163 -6.00 -6.23 9.75
CA THR A 163 -6.02 -5.40 10.96
C THR A 163 -5.77 -6.27 12.18
N GLU A 164 -4.87 -5.84 13.05
CA GLU A 164 -4.59 -6.48 14.33
C GLU A 164 -4.36 -5.42 15.41
N GLY A 165 -5.20 -5.43 16.45
CA GLY A 165 -5.17 -4.38 17.46
C GLY A 165 -5.36 -2.99 16.84
N ALA A 166 -4.49 -2.06 17.19
CA ALA A 166 -4.51 -0.69 16.68
C ALA A 166 -3.71 -0.50 15.38
N LEU A 167 -3.33 -1.58 14.70
CA LEU A 167 -2.53 -1.56 13.48
C LEU A 167 -3.30 -2.13 12.29
N ARG A 168 -3.08 -1.52 11.15
CA ARG A 168 -3.43 -2.06 9.84
C ARG A 168 -2.15 -2.32 9.06
N TYR A 169 -2.02 -3.55 8.59
CA TYR A 169 -0.98 -3.96 7.66
C TYR A 169 -1.51 -3.92 6.24
N VAL A 170 -0.71 -3.43 5.32
CA VAL A 170 -1.06 -3.34 3.90
C VAL A 170 0.02 -4.04 3.09
N VAL A 171 -0.39 -4.90 2.18
CA VAL A 171 0.47 -5.54 1.18
C VAL A 171 -0.05 -5.20 -0.20
N ALA A 172 0.81 -4.65 -1.04
CA ALA A 172 0.54 -4.42 -2.45
C ALA A 172 1.60 -5.18 -3.27
N ASP A 173 1.22 -6.35 -3.78
CA ASP A 173 2.08 -7.18 -4.62
C ASP A 173 1.72 -6.99 -6.09
N ASN A 174 2.50 -6.16 -6.77
CA ASN A 174 2.34 -5.84 -8.19
C ASN A 174 3.29 -6.66 -9.09
N GLY A 175 3.79 -7.80 -8.57
CA GLY A 175 4.70 -8.68 -9.30
C GLY A 175 6.00 -7.98 -9.68
N GLU A 176 6.31 -7.93 -10.99
CA GLU A 176 7.54 -7.30 -11.50
C GLU A 176 7.61 -5.78 -11.25
N LYS A 177 6.46 -5.13 -11.01
CA LYS A 177 6.42 -3.68 -10.74
C LYS A 177 6.74 -3.33 -9.30
N GLY A 178 6.82 -4.32 -8.41
CA GLY A 178 7.25 -4.12 -7.04
C GLY A 178 6.31 -4.68 -5.98
N LEU A 179 6.86 -4.80 -4.79
CA LEU A 179 6.17 -5.20 -3.57
C LEU A 179 6.26 -4.05 -2.57
N THR A 180 5.12 -3.58 -2.11
CA THR A 180 5.03 -2.60 -1.02
C THR A 180 4.37 -3.25 0.20
N PHE A 181 4.99 -3.06 1.34
CA PHE A 181 4.46 -3.40 2.65
C PHE A 181 4.34 -2.12 3.47
N ALA A 182 3.18 -1.90 4.09
CA ALA A 182 2.95 -0.73 4.94
C ALA A 182 2.33 -1.11 6.28
N VAL A 183 2.59 -0.27 7.28
CA VAL A 183 1.93 -0.32 8.59
C VAL A 183 1.34 1.05 8.90
N GLU A 184 0.08 1.06 9.30
CA GLU A 184 -0.69 2.26 9.59
C GLU A 184 -1.38 2.11 10.95
N PRO A 185 -1.45 3.16 11.77
CA PRO A 185 -2.29 3.14 12.97
C PRO A 185 -3.76 3.23 12.58
N ILE A 186 -4.64 2.64 13.38
CA ILE A 186 -6.09 2.79 13.25
C ILE A 186 -6.69 3.24 14.57
N LYS A 187 -7.82 3.94 14.50
CA LYS A 187 -8.65 4.19 15.68
C LYS A 187 -9.38 2.90 16.06
N LEU A 188 -9.36 2.56 17.34
CA LEU A 188 -10.17 1.47 17.85
C LEU A 188 -11.60 1.95 18.04
N ALA A 189 -12.60 1.12 17.73
CA ALA A 189 -14.00 1.46 17.78
C ALA A 189 -14.48 2.00 19.17
N LEU A 190 -13.83 1.55 20.24
CA LEU A 190 -14.10 2.05 21.61
C LEU A 190 -13.69 3.51 21.80
N SER A 191 -12.66 4.01 21.12
CA SER A 191 -12.26 5.41 21.21
C SER A 191 -13.21 6.34 20.46
N GLU A 192 -13.82 5.86 19.38
CA GLU A 192 -14.83 6.62 18.62
C GLU A 192 -16.11 6.82 19.43
N SER A 193 -16.54 5.82 20.21
CA SER A 193 -17.73 5.93 21.06
C SER A 193 -17.53 6.90 22.23
N LEU A 194 -16.31 7.07 22.75
CA LEU A 194 -16.00 8.01 23.83
C LEU A 194 -15.85 9.46 23.32
N GLU A 195 -15.33 9.66 22.12
CA GLU A 195 -15.26 10.99 21.48
C GLU A 195 -16.65 11.54 21.12
N GLY A 196 -17.62 10.65 20.82
CA GLY A 196 -19.01 11.00 20.54
C GLY A 196 -19.82 11.43 21.76
N LEU A 197 -19.41 11.03 22.97
CA LEU A 197 -20.08 11.37 24.23
C LEU A 197 -19.67 12.74 24.81
N ASN A 198 -18.61 13.36 24.29
CA ASN A 198 -18.07 14.65 24.74
C ASN A 198 -18.44 15.83 23.81
N LYS A 199 -19.39 15.64 22.93
CA LYS A 199 -20.02 16.69 22.10
C LYS A 199 -21.48 16.86 22.54
#